data_9f2dad0ae99694db32981d79f4b5f1fe
#
_entry.id   9f2dad0ae99694db32981d79f4b5f1fe
#
_cell.length_a   1.000
_cell.length_b   1.000
_cell.length_c   1.000
_cell.angle_alpha   90.00
_cell.angle_beta   90.00
_cell.angle_gamma   90.00
#
_symmetry.space_group_name_H-M   'P 1'
#
loop_
_entity.id
_entity.type
_entity.pdbx_description
1 polymer ?
#
loop_
_entity_poly.entity_id
_entity_poly.type
_entity_poly.pdbx_seq_one_letter_code
_entity_poly.pdbx_strand_id
1 'polypeptide(L)'
;MAFTHYGRVPFQNFDEAADTILKMMAKLLNINTLFIAKNDTVSNEIYKVMNKEKDLLEAGTVLPFEQTYCKVSVDHGNHVLYIPDISSHESTKHLQVTHNLKSGSFVGIPIYTGDGKNYGTICGLDTTPFELSEEHLNLFETMSDLLSYVLELDDAQRQIQNLSVPIVPLTEGIAILPVIGNITRRRVEQLVEVALTRSQEMNLDYLLVDLSGITEMDQSAADSLMKITNLLNLLGVKPVLTGLRPETVLQTNRLGIQLKNVMIEANIERALKNIGFTLERNH
;
A
#
# COMPACT_ATOMS: atom_id res chain seq x y z
N MET A 1 -18.74 13.17 32.14
CA MET A 1 -17.61 12.31 31.78
C MET A 1 -17.35 12.49 30.31
N ALA A 2 -16.28 13.18 29.97
CA ALA A 2 -15.97 13.56 28.58
C ALA A 2 -15.31 12.39 27.86
N PHE A 3 -15.91 11.93 26.78
CA PHE A 3 -15.30 11.00 25.83
C PHE A 3 -14.33 11.77 24.93
N THR A 4 -13.06 11.88 25.35
CA THR A 4 -11.96 12.35 24.52
C THR A 4 -11.18 11.15 23.98
N HIS A 5 -11.70 10.50 22.95
CA HIS A 5 -10.95 9.56 22.13
C HIS A 5 -11.35 9.71 20.66
N TYR A 6 -11.20 10.93 20.14
CA TYR A 6 -11.14 11.15 18.71
C TYR A 6 -9.68 11.20 18.30
N GLY A 7 -9.20 10.25 17.46
CA GLY A 7 -7.95 10.43 16.75
C GLY A 7 -6.96 9.29 16.65
N ARG A 8 -7.33 8.02 16.91
CA ARG A 8 -6.53 6.90 16.40
C ARG A 8 -7.34 6.14 15.37
N VAL A 9 -6.99 6.31 14.11
CA VAL A 9 -7.30 5.31 13.09
C VAL A 9 -6.64 4.03 13.60
N PRO A 10 -7.40 2.97 13.90
CA PRO A 10 -6.84 1.77 14.55
C PRO A 10 -5.76 1.10 13.69
N PHE A 11 -5.78 1.30 12.37
CA PHE A 11 -4.82 0.76 11.41
C PHE A 11 -4.53 1.80 10.33
N GLN A 12 -3.24 1.98 9.98
CA GLN A 12 -2.86 2.90 8.89
C GLN A 12 -2.90 2.22 7.51
N ASN A 13 -2.80 0.90 7.47
CA ASN A 13 -2.78 0.08 6.27
C ASN A 13 -3.13 -1.38 6.59
N PHE A 14 -3.23 -2.19 5.53
CA PHE A 14 -3.51 -3.62 5.67
C PHE A 14 -2.43 -4.37 6.47
N ASP A 15 -1.16 -3.97 6.37
CA ASP A 15 -0.05 -4.63 7.07
C ASP A 15 -0.18 -4.53 8.60
N GLU A 16 -0.50 -3.35 9.12
CA GLU A 16 -0.74 -3.14 10.56
C GLU A 16 -2.00 -3.86 11.05
N ALA A 17 -3.05 -3.89 10.22
CA ALA A 17 -4.28 -4.61 10.53
C ALA A 17 -4.01 -6.12 10.65
N ALA A 18 -3.30 -6.70 9.68
CA ALA A 18 -2.93 -8.10 9.66
C ALA A 18 -2.14 -8.51 10.90
N ASP A 19 -1.12 -7.75 11.28
CA ASP A 19 -0.32 -8.00 12.49
C ASP A 19 -1.17 -7.91 13.77
N THR A 20 -2.06 -6.91 13.85
CA THR A 20 -2.87 -6.70 15.06
C THR A 20 -3.92 -7.79 15.21
N ILE A 21 -4.58 -8.18 14.12
CA ILE A 21 -5.58 -9.24 14.10
C ILE A 21 -4.95 -10.58 14.49
N LEU A 22 -3.81 -10.95 13.90
CA LEU A 22 -3.11 -12.20 14.29
C LEU A 22 -2.72 -12.19 15.77
N LYS A 23 -2.21 -11.07 16.30
CA LYS A 23 -1.87 -10.93 17.72
C LYS A 23 -3.09 -11.08 18.63
N MET A 24 -4.24 -10.57 18.21
CA MET A 24 -5.49 -10.69 18.97
C MET A 24 -5.99 -12.13 18.93
N MET A 25 -6.06 -12.75 17.75
CA MET A 25 -6.51 -14.13 17.59
C MET A 25 -5.60 -15.10 18.36
N ALA A 26 -4.28 -14.90 18.37
CA ALA A 26 -3.33 -15.72 19.11
C ALA A 26 -3.54 -15.68 20.64
N LYS A 27 -4.12 -14.63 21.18
CA LYS A 27 -4.51 -14.54 22.60
C LYS A 27 -5.82 -15.27 22.91
N LEU A 28 -6.73 -15.33 21.95
CA LEU A 28 -8.07 -15.91 22.11
C LEU A 28 -8.13 -17.39 21.76
N LEU A 29 -7.32 -17.80 20.78
CA LEU A 29 -7.31 -19.17 20.26
C LEU A 29 -6.12 -19.96 20.78
N ASN A 30 -6.33 -21.22 21.13
CA ASN A 30 -5.25 -22.12 21.50
C ASN A 30 -4.78 -22.94 20.28
N ILE A 31 -4.24 -22.23 19.28
CA ILE A 31 -3.67 -22.78 18.05
C ILE A 31 -2.20 -22.40 18.02
N ASN A 32 -1.31 -23.32 17.63
CA ASN A 32 0.13 -23.04 17.62
C ASN A 32 0.52 -21.99 16.59
N THR A 33 0.01 -22.09 15.38
CA THR A 33 0.39 -21.20 14.26
C THR A 33 -0.83 -20.55 13.67
N LEU A 34 -0.88 -19.23 13.72
CA LEU A 34 -1.85 -18.41 12.99
C LEU A 34 -1.12 -17.64 11.91
N PHE A 35 -1.68 -17.58 10.72
CA PHE A 35 -1.03 -16.91 9.61
C PHE A 35 -2.03 -16.32 8.61
N ILE A 36 -1.54 -15.34 7.86
CA ILE A 36 -2.21 -14.80 6.67
C ILE A 36 -1.31 -15.13 5.48
N ALA A 37 -1.89 -15.74 4.46
CA ALA A 37 -1.22 -16.01 3.20
C ALA A 37 -1.81 -15.16 2.09
N LYS A 38 -0.97 -14.71 1.16
CA LYS A 38 -1.37 -14.11 -0.11
C LYS A 38 -1.41 -15.18 -1.18
N ASN A 39 -2.47 -15.21 -1.95
CA ASN A 39 -2.64 -16.16 -3.02
C ASN A 39 -2.65 -15.43 -4.36
N ASP A 40 -2.02 -16.05 -5.34
CA ASP A 40 -2.29 -15.82 -6.74
C ASP A 40 -2.73 -17.15 -7.39
N THR A 41 -2.85 -17.21 -8.70
CA THR A 41 -3.28 -18.43 -9.38
C THR A 41 -2.21 -19.54 -9.38
N VAL A 42 -0.98 -19.26 -8.97
CA VAL A 42 0.18 -20.14 -9.06
C VAL A 42 0.83 -20.37 -7.71
N SER A 43 0.96 -19.31 -6.93
CA SER A 43 1.74 -19.29 -5.69
C SER A 43 0.90 -18.90 -4.48
N ASN A 44 1.36 -19.35 -3.32
CA ASN A 44 0.87 -18.99 -1.99
C ASN A 44 2.07 -18.53 -1.16
N GLU A 45 2.08 -17.26 -0.77
CA GLU A 45 3.11 -16.66 0.07
C GLU A 45 2.60 -16.51 1.49
N ILE A 46 3.34 -17.00 2.47
CA ILE A 46 3.06 -16.74 3.89
C ILE A 46 3.40 -15.28 4.17
N TYR A 47 2.38 -14.44 4.20
CA TYR A 47 2.55 -12.98 4.35
C TYR A 47 2.86 -12.56 5.78
N LYS A 48 2.07 -13.07 6.73
CA LYS A 48 2.25 -12.85 8.16
C LYS A 48 2.06 -14.15 8.91
N VAL A 49 2.83 -14.36 9.97
CA VAL A 49 2.75 -15.58 10.79
C VAL A 49 3.01 -15.28 12.26
N MET A 50 2.29 -15.99 13.11
CA MET A 50 2.53 -16.06 14.55
C MET A 50 2.58 -17.52 14.97
N ASN A 51 3.76 -17.99 15.39
CA ASN A 51 3.96 -19.27 16.03
C ASN A 51 4.03 -19.08 17.56
N LYS A 52 3.47 -20.00 18.34
CA LYS A 52 3.50 -19.98 19.81
C LYS A 52 4.67 -20.82 20.36
N GLU A 53 4.61 -22.12 20.16
CA GLU A 53 5.54 -23.08 20.75
C GLU A 53 6.52 -23.66 19.71
N LYS A 54 6.01 -23.90 18.49
CA LYS A 54 6.78 -24.50 17.39
C LYS A 54 6.72 -23.60 16.18
N ASP A 55 7.84 -23.35 15.55
CA ASP A 55 7.92 -22.62 14.30
C ASP A 55 7.56 -23.56 13.14
N LEU A 56 6.23 -23.62 12.82
CA LEU A 56 5.73 -24.46 11.72
C LEU A 56 5.83 -23.78 10.36
N LEU A 57 5.76 -22.45 10.34
CA LEU A 57 5.80 -21.64 9.13
C LEU A 57 6.67 -20.40 9.37
N GLU A 58 7.28 -19.90 8.29
CA GLU A 58 8.06 -18.67 8.28
C GLU A 58 7.45 -17.66 7.27
N ALA A 59 7.43 -16.38 7.64
CA ALA A 59 6.99 -15.32 6.73
C ALA A 59 7.91 -15.23 5.50
N GLY A 60 7.33 -14.99 4.32
CA GLY A 60 8.04 -14.98 3.03
C GLY A 60 8.21 -16.36 2.41
N THR A 61 7.80 -17.44 3.08
CA THR A 61 7.78 -18.79 2.46
C THR A 61 6.77 -18.82 1.32
N VAL A 62 7.18 -19.26 0.14
CA VAL A 62 6.34 -19.40 -1.05
C VAL A 62 6.18 -20.88 -1.40
N LEU A 63 4.94 -21.30 -1.60
CA LEU A 63 4.56 -22.67 -1.97
C LEU A 63 3.68 -22.66 -3.25
N PRO A 64 3.68 -23.75 -4.04
CA PRO A 64 2.72 -23.91 -5.11
C PRO A 64 1.29 -23.90 -4.54
N PHE A 65 0.43 -23.00 -5.01
CA PHE A 65 -0.92 -22.79 -4.44
C PHE A 65 -1.74 -24.08 -4.37
N GLU A 66 -1.75 -24.87 -5.45
CA GLU A 66 -2.46 -26.15 -5.54
C GLU A 66 -2.05 -27.20 -4.49
N GLN A 67 -0.89 -27.03 -3.84
CA GLN A 67 -0.36 -27.95 -2.85
C GLN A 67 -0.52 -27.45 -1.40
N THR A 68 -1.39 -26.48 -1.18
CA THR A 68 -1.57 -25.83 0.13
C THR A 68 -2.98 -26.03 0.71
N TYR A 69 -3.10 -25.95 2.03
CA TYR A 69 -4.42 -25.90 2.70
C TYR A 69 -5.19 -24.60 2.38
N CYS A 70 -4.47 -23.54 2.02
CA CYS A 70 -5.09 -22.28 1.58
C CYS A 70 -5.94 -22.49 0.32
N LYS A 71 -5.47 -23.31 -0.64
CA LYS A 71 -6.26 -23.70 -1.82
C LYS A 71 -7.53 -24.44 -1.43
N VAL A 72 -7.43 -25.42 -0.51
CA VAL A 72 -8.59 -26.17 -0.02
C VAL A 72 -9.60 -25.23 0.65
N SER A 73 -9.13 -24.23 1.41
CA SER A 73 -9.97 -23.21 2.01
C SER A 73 -10.68 -22.33 0.97
N VAL A 74 -9.97 -21.90 -0.07
CA VAL A 74 -10.56 -21.11 -1.17
C VAL A 74 -11.60 -21.91 -1.95
N ASP A 75 -11.34 -23.20 -2.22
CA ASP A 75 -12.29 -24.08 -2.90
C ASP A 75 -13.54 -24.38 -2.05
N HIS A 76 -13.40 -24.31 -0.72
CA HIS A 76 -14.54 -24.45 0.19
C HIS A 76 -15.53 -23.27 0.10
N GLY A 77 -15.06 -22.11 -0.37
CA GLY A 77 -15.87 -20.89 -0.55
C GLY A 77 -15.77 -19.92 0.63
N ASN A 78 -16.83 -19.10 0.84
CA ASN A 78 -16.80 -17.96 1.75
C ASN A 78 -17.01 -18.33 3.24
N HIS A 79 -17.03 -19.61 3.57
CA HIS A 79 -17.21 -20.09 4.94
C HIS A 79 -15.91 -20.60 5.52
N VAL A 80 -15.84 -20.66 6.84
CA VAL A 80 -14.69 -21.25 7.53
C VAL A 80 -14.59 -22.74 7.19
N LEU A 81 -13.45 -23.13 6.66
CA LEU A 81 -13.07 -24.54 6.54
C LEU A 81 -12.36 -24.95 7.83
N TYR A 82 -12.92 -25.93 8.55
CA TYR A 82 -12.25 -26.56 9.69
C TYR A 82 -12.02 -28.04 9.44
N ILE A 83 -10.77 -28.47 9.56
CA ILE A 83 -10.33 -29.85 9.37
C ILE A 83 -9.67 -30.34 10.67
N PRO A 84 -10.39 -31.15 11.48
CA PRO A 84 -9.88 -31.66 12.75
C PRO A 84 -8.64 -32.56 12.61
N ASP A 85 -8.54 -33.30 11.50
CA ASP A 85 -7.41 -34.18 11.20
C ASP A 85 -7.04 -34.08 9.70
N ILE A 86 -5.94 -33.37 9.42
CA ILE A 86 -5.45 -33.18 8.05
C ILE A 86 -4.95 -34.45 7.41
N SER A 87 -4.57 -35.48 8.20
CA SER A 87 -3.97 -36.72 7.71
C SER A 87 -5.00 -37.69 7.14
N SER A 88 -6.25 -37.62 7.63
CA SER A 88 -7.35 -38.49 7.22
C SER A 88 -8.36 -37.82 6.28
N HIS A 89 -8.38 -36.48 6.21
CA HIS A 89 -9.37 -35.74 5.44
C HIS A 89 -9.11 -35.86 3.94
N GLU A 90 -10.17 -36.11 3.16
CA GLU A 90 -10.10 -36.37 1.72
C GLU A 90 -9.37 -35.29 0.93
N SER A 91 -9.60 -34.02 1.26
CA SER A 91 -9.00 -32.88 0.53
C SER A 91 -7.56 -32.58 0.92
N THR A 92 -7.04 -33.15 2.01
CA THR A 92 -5.70 -32.77 2.53
C THR A 92 -4.71 -33.94 2.63
N LYS A 93 -5.17 -35.19 2.79
CA LYS A 93 -4.34 -36.35 3.00
C LYS A 93 -3.29 -36.62 1.92
N HIS A 94 -3.53 -36.14 0.68
CA HIS A 94 -2.63 -36.34 -0.46
C HIS A 94 -1.68 -35.16 -0.73
N LEU A 95 -1.82 -34.05 0.02
CA LEU A 95 -0.98 -32.87 -0.15
C LEU A 95 0.42 -33.10 0.39
N GLN A 96 1.44 -32.56 -0.28
CA GLN A 96 2.83 -32.64 0.17
C GLN A 96 3.03 -31.99 1.54
N VAL A 97 2.33 -30.89 1.81
CA VAL A 97 2.37 -30.21 3.13
C VAL A 97 1.86 -31.10 4.25
N THR A 98 0.88 -31.98 4.01
CA THR A 98 0.36 -32.97 4.97
C THR A 98 1.39 -34.05 5.25
N HIS A 99 2.08 -34.54 4.21
CA HIS A 99 3.14 -35.53 4.40
C HIS A 99 4.31 -35.00 5.26
N ASN A 100 4.60 -33.71 5.13
CA ASN A 100 5.66 -33.06 5.92
C ASN A 100 5.25 -32.87 7.39
N LEU A 101 3.99 -32.48 7.65
CA LEU A 101 3.44 -32.24 9.00
C LEU A 101 3.07 -33.55 9.72
N LYS A 102 2.66 -34.58 8.97
CA LYS A 102 2.23 -35.93 9.41
C LYS A 102 0.86 -35.97 10.08
N SER A 103 0.56 -35.06 10.97
CA SER A 103 -0.70 -34.97 11.73
C SER A 103 -1.01 -33.54 12.10
N GLY A 104 -2.23 -33.28 12.52
CA GLY A 104 -2.66 -31.99 13.05
C GLY A 104 -4.03 -31.56 12.58
N SER A 105 -4.39 -30.32 12.90
CA SER A 105 -5.64 -29.69 12.48
C SER A 105 -5.37 -28.42 11.72
N PHE A 106 -6.31 -28.08 10.85
CA PHE A 106 -6.29 -26.86 10.05
C PHE A 106 -7.63 -26.13 10.14
N VAL A 107 -7.58 -24.82 10.18
CA VAL A 107 -8.72 -23.94 9.98
C VAL A 107 -8.31 -22.81 9.04
N GLY A 108 -9.20 -22.41 8.14
CA GLY A 108 -8.92 -21.31 7.23
C GLY A 108 -10.19 -20.73 6.61
N ILE A 109 -10.10 -19.46 6.25
CA ILE A 109 -11.14 -18.74 5.53
C ILE A 109 -10.50 -17.79 4.53
N PRO A 110 -11.03 -17.66 3.30
CA PRO A 110 -10.55 -16.72 2.31
C PRO A 110 -10.75 -15.25 2.73
N ILE A 111 -9.87 -14.39 2.23
CA ILE A 111 -9.96 -12.93 2.26
C ILE A 111 -10.16 -12.46 0.82
N TYR A 112 -11.15 -11.60 0.59
CA TYR A 112 -11.49 -11.10 -0.74
C TYR A 112 -11.23 -9.60 -0.87
N THR A 113 -10.89 -9.17 -2.07
CA THR A 113 -10.87 -7.76 -2.47
C THR A 113 -12.30 -7.27 -2.76
N GLY A 114 -12.51 -5.96 -2.80
CA GLY A 114 -13.82 -5.36 -3.07
C GLY A 114 -14.42 -5.73 -4.44
N ASP A 115 -13.60 -6.18 -5.41
CA ASP A 115 -14.03 -6.70 -6.70
C ASP A 115 -14.34 -8.22 -6.69
N GLY A 116 -14.29 -8.85 -5.50
CA GLY A 116 -14.62 -10.27 -5.31
C GLY A 116 -13.51 -11.26 -5.65
N LYS A 117 -12.29 -10.79 -5.94
CA LYS A 117 -11.14 -11.68 -6.18
C LYS A 117 -10.56 -12.15 -4.85
N ASN A 118 -10.09 -13.38 -4.82
CA ASN A 118 -9.37 -13.88 -3.66
C ASN A 118 -8.01 -13.17 -3.55
N TYR A 119 -7.78 -12.52 -2.41
CA TYR A 119 -6.49 -11.93 -2.06
C TYR A 119 -5.59 -12.94 -1.36
N GLY A 120 -6.20 -13.78 -0.52
CA GLY A 120 -5.48 -14.70 0.34
C GLY A 120 -6.39 -15.42 1.30
N THR A 121 -5.81 -15.87 2.41
CA THR A 121 -6.51 -16.59 3.46
C THR A 121 -5.99 -16.21 4.83
N ILE A 122 -6.86 -16.22 5.85
CA ILE A 122 -6.45 -16.24 7.25
C ILE A 122 -6.65 -17.64 7.81
N CYS A 123 -5.61 -18.20 8.42
CA CYS A 123 -5.54 -19.60 8.77
C CYS A 123 -4.96 -19.86 10.15
N GLY A 124 -5.32 -21.03 10.70
CA GLY A 124 -4.72 -21.64 11.87
C GLY A 124 -4.24 -23.07 11.56
N LEU A 125 -3.06 -23.43 12.06
CA LEU A 125 -2.42 -24.73 11.87
C LEU A 125 -1.77 -25.20 13.17
N ASP A 126 -1.92 -26.50 13.45
CA ASP A 126 -1.23 -27.15 14.57
C ASP A 126 -0.83 -28.58 14.17
N THR A 127 0.21 -29.12 14.79
CA THR A 127 0.60 -30.52 14.64
C THR A 127 -0.18 -31.45 15.57
N THR A 128 -0.94 -30.90 16.52
CA THR A 128 -1.84 -31.59 17.41
C THR A 128 -3.29 -31.21 17.09
N PRO A 129 -4.24 -32.13 17.25
CA PRO A 129 -5.65 -31.79 17.10
C PRO A 129 -6.07 -30.67 18.05
N PHE A 130 -6.83 -29.72 17.56
CA PHE A 130 -7.51 -28.69 18.36
C PHE A 130 -9.01 -28.70 18.05
N GLU A 131 -9.77 -28.27 19.03
CA GLU A 131 -11.23 -28.12 18.88
C GLU A 131 -11.60 -26.66 18.78
N LEU A 132 -12.53 -26.33 17.89
CA LEU A 132 -13.10 -25.00 17.73
C LEU A 132 -14.58 -25.00 18.10
N SER A 133 -14.96 -24.04 18.93
CA SER A 133 -16.37 -23.72 19.20
C SER A 133 -16.95 -22.87 18.07
N GLU A 134 -18.29 -22.73 18.02
CA GLU A 134 -18.95 -21.79 17.10
C GLU A 134 -18.43 -20.35 17.26
N GLU A 135 -18.11 -19.92 18.48
CA GLU A 135 -17.54 -18.60 18.74
C GLU A 135 -16.17 -18.43 18.07
N HIS A 136 -15.35 -19.49 18.07
CA HIS A 136 -14.05 -19.47 17.39
C HIS A 136 -14.20 -19.42 15.86
N LEU A 137 -15.16 -20.15 15.29
CA LEU A 137 -15.45 -20.09 13.85
C LEU A 137 -15.96 -18.70 13.47
N ASN A 138 -16.91 -18.14 14.22
CA ASN A 138 -17.41 -16.77 14.04
C ASN A 138 -16.29 -15.72 14.16
N LEU A 139 -15.28 -15.96 15.01
CA LEU A 139 -14.11 -15.09 15.10
C LEU A 139 -13.31 -15.09 13.79
N PHE A 140 -13.08 -16.26 13.16
CA PHE A 140 -12.41 -16.32 11.87
C PHE A 140 -13.19 -15.59 10.78
N GLU A 141 -14.52 -15.76 10.71
CA GLU A 141 -15.39 -15.05 9.77
C GLU A 141 -15.30 -13.54 9.96
N THR A 142 -15.50 -13.07 11.20
CA THR A 142 -15.42 -11.63 11.53
C THR A 142 -14.05 -11.03 11.17
N MET A 143 -12.96 -11.76 11.42
CA MET A 143 -11.61 -11.28 11.12
C MET A 143 -11.31 -11.27 9.62
N SER A 144 -11.85 -12.23 8.87
CA SER A 144 -11.77 -12.23 7.41
C SER A 144 -12.51 -11.04 6.80
N ASP A 145 -13.75 -10.79 7.26
CA ASP A 145 -14.54 -9.65 6.81
C ASP A 145 -13.85 -8.32 7.13
N LEU A 146 -13.28 -8.19 8.33
CA LEU A 146 -12.54 -7.00 8.73
C LEU A 146 -11.28 -6.80 7.88
N LEU A 147 -10.53 -7.87 7.60
CA LEU A 147 -9.34 -7.81 6.72
C LEU A 147 -9.72 -7.43 5.30
N SER A 148 -10.81 -7.98 4.76
CA SER A 148 -11.35 -7.64 3.44
C SER A 148 -11.73 -6.17 3.36
N TYR A 149 -12.41 -5.64 4.39
CA TYR A 149 -12.77 -4.22 4.47
C TYR A 149 -11.54 -3.30 4.55
N VAL A 150 -10.54 -3.64 5.38
CA VAL A 150 -9.31 -2.84 5.49
C VAL A 150 -8.51 -2.89 4.18
N LEU A 151 -8.51 -4.03 3.48
CA LEU A 151 -7.87 -4.17 2.17
C LEU A 151 -8.53 -3.26 1.14
N GLU A 152 -9.85 -3.23 1.08
CA GLU A 152 -10.61 -2.33 0.20
C GLU A 152 -10.30 -0.85 0.48
N LEU A 153 -10.25 -0.47 1.76
CA LEU A 153 -9.88 0.89 2.15
C LEU A 153 -8.44 1.25 1.74
N ASP A 154 -7.49 0.34 1.92
CA ASP A 154 -6.08 0.56 1.55
C ASP A 154 -5.94 0.68 0.02
N ASP A 155 -6.64 -0.15 -0.74
CA ASP A 155 -6.67 -0.07 -2.21
C ASP A 155 -7.35 1.20 -2.71
N ALA A 156 -8.48 1.61 -2.13
CA ALA A 156 -9.14 2.88 -2.45
C ALA A 156 -8.24 4.08 -2.16
N GLN A 157 -7.54 4.08 -1.02
CA GLN A 157 -6.56 5.11 -0.69
C GLN A 157 -5.39 5.15 -1.66
N ARG A 158 -4.87 3.99 -2.07
CA ARG A 158 -3.81 3.89 -3.09
C ARG A 158 -4.27 4.42 -4.44
N GLN A 159 -5.49 4.11 -4.87
CA GLN A 159 -6.06 4.63 -6.11
C GLN A 159 -6.19 6.15 -6.08
N ILE A 160 -6.72 6.73 -4.98
CA ILE A 160 -6.80 8.18 -4.79
C ILE A 160 -5.38 8.80 -4.83
N GLN A 161 -4.41 8.17 -4.21
CA GLN A 161 -3.03 8.63 -4.19
C GLN A 161 -2.37 8.57 -5.58
N ASN A 162 -2.61 7.51 -6.34
CA ASN A 162 -2.12 7.36 -7.71
C ASN A 162 -2.74 8.39 -8.68
N LEU A 163 -4.00 8.75 -8.47
CA LEU A 163 -4.66 9.84 -9.22
C LEU A 163 -4.16 11.23 -8.81
N SER A 164 -3.52 11.35 -7.64
CA SER A 164 -3.14 12.66 -7.07
C SER A 164 -1.77 13.17 -7.51
N VAL A 165 -1.01 12.42 -8.32
CA VAL A 165 0.31 12.82 -8.84
C VAL A 165 0.44 12.46 -10.34
N PRO A 166 -0.43 12.97 -11.22
CA PRO A 166 -0.29 12.72 -12.64
C PRO A 166 0.87 13.57 -13.20
N ILE A 167 1.89 12.94 -13.78
CA ILE A 167 2.80 13.65 -14.69
C ILE A 167 2.17 13.61 -16.07
N VAL A 168 1.90 14.78 -16.61
CA VAL A 168 1.24 14.95 -17.91
C VAL A 168 2.29 15.40 -18.92
N PRO A 169 2.58 14.61 -19.97
CA PRO A 169 3.48 15.04 -21.04
C PRO A 169 2.86 16.22 -21.79
N LEU A 170 3.66 17.26 -22.03
CA LEU A 170 3.27 18.42 -22.83
C LEU A 170 3.82 18.33 -24.26
N THR A 171 5.07 17.91 -24.36
CA THR A 171 5.77 17.66 -25.61
C THR A 171 6.99 16.76 -25.33
N GLU A 172 7.78 16.40 -26.35
CA GLU A 172 8.99 15.62 -26.17
C GLU A 172 9.96 16.33 -25.20
N GLY A 173 10.43 15.60 -24.21
CA GLY A 173 11.33 16.08 -23.16
C GLY A 173 10.71 17.01 -22.11
N ILE A 174 9.40 17.34 -22.19
CA ILE A 174 8.74 18.25 -21.26
C ILE A 174 7.44 17.67 -20.73
N ALA A 175 7.31 17.68 -19.41
CA ALA A 175 6.08 17.30 -18.75
C ALA A 175 5.73 18.26 -17.61
N ILE A 176 4.48 18.21 -17.15
CA ILE A 176 3.99 18.95 -16.01
C ILE A 176 3.59 18.00 -14.89
N LEU A 177 3.95 18.36 -13.66
CA LEU A 177 3.55 17.73 -12.41
C LEU A 177 2.66 18.71 -11.65
N PRO A 178 1.32 18.57 -11.70
CA PRO A 178 0.43 19.39 -10.91
C PRO A 178 0.44 18.93 -9.46
N VAL A 179 0.68 19.86 -8.53
CA VAL A 179 0.65 19.61 -7.08
C VAL A 179 -0.58 20.29 -6.51
N ILE A 180 -1.57 19.50 -6.08
CA ILE A 180 -2.88 20.00 -5.63
C ILE A 180 -3.11 19.65 -4.16
N GLY A 181 -3.63 20.59 -3.37
CA GLY A 181 -3.99 20.39 -1.96
C GLY A 181 -2.81 20.49 -0.99
N ASN A 182 -2.96 19.90 0.20
CA ASN A 182 -1.96 20.02 1.27
C ASN A 182 -0.75 19.11 1.02
N ILE A 183 0.44 19.64 1.27
CA ILE A 183 1.70 18.89 1.18
C ILE A 183 2.01 18.29 2.55
N THR A 184 1.71 17.00 2.71
CA THR A 184 2.11 16.22 3.88
C THR A 184 3.43 15.49 3.60
N ARG A 185 4.17 15.09 4.66
CA ARG A 185 5.43 14.35 4.52
C ARG A 185 5.29 13.11 3.63
N ARG A 186 4.25 12.29 3.83
CA ARG A 186 3.97 11.09 3.03
C ARG A 186 3.74 11.42 1.55
N ARG A 187 3.00 12.51 1.28
CA ARG A 187 2.73 12.97 -0.09
C ARG A 187 3.98 13.43 -0.81
N VAL A 188 4.89 14.05 -0.07
CA VAL A 188 6.19 14.46 -0.63
C VAL A 188 7.02 13.27 -1.05
N GLU A 189 7.10 12.25 -0.22
CA GLU A 189 7.83 11.02 -0.54
C GLU A 189 7.30 10.40 -1.84
N GLN A 190 5.98 10.39 -2.03
CA GLN A 190 5.34 9.94 -3.27
C GLN A 190 5.62 10.86 -4.46
N LEU A 191 5.56 12.19 -4.26
CA LEU A 191 5.89 13.16 -5.30
C LEU A 191 7.34 13.00 -5.77
N VAL A 192 8.27 12.78 -4.85
CA VAL A 192 9.69 12.51 -5.16
C VAL A 192 9.82 11.25 -6.01
N GLU A 193 9.26 10.13 -5.55
CA GLU A 193 9.33 8.85 -6.23
C GLU A 193 8.77 8.92 -7.65
N VAL A 194 7.55 9.44 -7.79
CA VAL A 194 6.89 9.59 -9.10
C VAL A 194 7.66 10.56 -10.01
N ALA A 195 8.10 11.70 -9.47
CA ALA A 195 8.86 12.68 -10.26
C ALA A 195 10.16 12.08 -10.81
N LEU A 196 10.91 11.33 -10.00
CA LEU A 196 12.17 10.73 -10.43
C LEU A 196 11.96 9.60 -11.44
N THR A 197 11.08 8.64 -11.11
CA THR A 197 10.83 7.46 -11.95
C THR A 197 10.27 7.86 -13.32
N ARG A 198 9.22 8.69 -13.32
CA ARG A 198 8.58 9.13 -14.57
C ARG A 198 9.47 10.04 -15.40
N SER A 199 10.26 10.90 -14.77
CA SER A 199 11.20 11.75 -15.51
C SER A 199 12.23 10.92 -16.27
N GLN A 200 12.70 9.82 -15.68
CA GLN A 200 13.63 8.90 -16.31
C GLN A 200 12.96 8.07 -17.44
N GLU A 201 11.78 7.49 -17.16
CA GLU A 201 11.02 6.70 -18.15
C GLU A 201 10.66 7.51 -19.40
N MET A 202 10.34 8.80 -19.21
CA MET A 202 9.93 9.71 -20.28
C MET A 202 11.09 10.49 -20.91
N ASN A 203 12.33 10.27 -20.45
CA ASN A 203 13.53 11.00 -20.88
C ASN A 203 13.32 12.52 -20.87
N LEU A 204 12.86 13.06 -19.73
CA LEU A 204 12.55 14.48 -19.61
C LEU A 204 13.82 15.35 -19.53
N ASP A 205 13.83 16.47 -20.24
CA ASP A 205 14.78 17.57 -20.08
C ASP A 205 14.29 18.57 -19.02
N TYR A 206 12.95 18.78 -18.97
CA TYR A 206 12.29 19.72 -18.07
C TYR A 206 11.06 19.08 -17.40
N LEU A 207 10.92 19.32 -16.10
CA LEU A 207 9.70 19.00 -15.36
C LEU A 207 9.11 20.29 -14.75
N LEU A 208 7.95 20.73 -15.26
CA LEU A 208 7.22 21.86 -14.72
C LEU A 208 6.44 21.38 -13.50
N VAL A 209 6.77 21.89 -12.31
CA VAL A 209 6.05 21.59 -11.06
C VAL A 209 5.05 22.72 -10.82
N ASP A 210 3.79 22.44 -11.08
CA ASP A 210 2.72 23.43 -10.94
C ASP A 210 2.15 23.42 -9.51
N LEU A 211 2.40 24.52 -8.80
CA LEU A 211 2.02 24.75 -7.41
C LEU A 211 0.75 25.59 -7.27
N SER A 212 0.02 25.86 -8.37
CA SER A 212 -1.20 26.69 -8.35
C SER A 212 -2.32 26.10 -7.49
N GLY A 213 -2.32 24.78 -7.31
CA GLY A 213 -3.27 24.03 -6.49
C GLY A 213 -2.90 23.93 -5.01
N ILE A 214 -1.77 24.51 -4.56
CA ILE A 214 -1.37 24.50 -3.15
C ILE A 214 -2.08 25.65 -2.42
N THR A 215 -2.72 25.30 -1.29
CA THR A 215 -3.41 26.29 -0.46
C THR A 215 -2.50 26.89 0.62
N GLU A 216 -1.64 26.07 1.20
CA GLU A 216 -0.72 26.46 2.27
C GLU A 216 0.64 25.81 2.06
N MET A 217 1.71 26.53 2.36
CA MET A 217 3.08 26.06 2.33
C MET A 217 3.75 26.34 3.65
N ASP A 218 3.99 25.29 4.43
CA ASP A 218 4.79 25.33 5.63
C ASP A 218 6.29 25.05 5.33
N GLN A 219 7.14 25.11 6.37
CA GLN A 219 8.57 24.82 6.25
C GLN A 219 8.82 23.42 5.67
N SER A 220 8.06 22.42 6.13
CA SER A 220 8.22 21.03 5.72
C SER A 220 7.90 20.84 4.23
N ALA A 221 6.85 21.50 3.74
CA ALA A 221 6.47 21.50 2.32
C ALA A 221 7.55 22.12 1.44
N ALA A 222 8.11 23.25 1.89
CA ALA A 222 9.16 23.93 1.15
C ALA A 222 10.48 23.16 1.11
N ASP A 223 10.92 22.59 2.23
CA ASP A 223 12.11 21.72 2.30
C ASP A 223 11.94 20.50 1.38
N SER A 224 10.74 20.01 1.26
CA SER A 224 10.37 18.89 0.43
C SER A 224 10.42 19.23 -1.06
N LEU A 225 9.91 20.37 -1.46
CA LEU A 225 10.06 20.89 -2.83
C LEU A 225 11.52 21.06 -3.20
N MET A 226 12.35 21.58 -2.30
CA MET A 226 13.79 21.70 -2.51
C MET A 226 14.46 20.33 -2.68
N LYS A 227 14.03 19.33 -1.93
CA LYS A 227 14.51 17.96 -2.10
C LYS A 227 14.18 17.41 -3.49
N ILE A 228 12.94 17.57 -3.97
CA ILE A 228 12.52 17.15 -5.32
C ILE A 228 13.36 17.84 -6.39
N THR A 229 13.50 19.16 -6.32
CA THR A 229 14.22 19.95 -7.31
C THR A 229 15.71 19.58 -7.37
N ASN A 230 16.35 19.35 -6.22
CA ASN A 230 17.74 18.91 -6.15
C ASN A 230 17.93 17.51 -6.76
N LEU A 231 17.04 16.57 -6.46
CA LEU A 231 17.10 15.21 -6.99
C LEU A 231 16.88 15.18 -8.51
N LEU A 232 15.94 15.97 -9.04
CA LEU A 232 15.73 16.11 -10.49
C LEU A 232 16.97 16.67 -11.18
N ASN A 233 17.59 17.70 -10.62
CA ASN A 233 18.84 18.25 -11.16
C ASN A 233 19.97 17.21 -11.19
N LEU A 234 20.06 16.32 -10.20
CA LEU A 234 21.05 15.22 -10.20
C LEU A 234 20.79 14.19 -11.31
N LEU A 235 19.53 14.02 -11.73
CA LEU A 235 19.15 13.17 -12.86
C LEU A 235 19.34 13.88 -14.22
N GLY A 236 19.75 15.16 -14.22
CA GLY A 236 19.86 15.96 -15.44
C GLY A 236 18.55 16.60 -15.91
N VAL A 237 17.45 16.41 -15.16
CA VAL A 237 16.15 17.00 -15.43
C VAL A 237 16.06 18.38 -14.78
N LYS A 238 15.76 19.41 -15.54
CA LYS A 238 15.65 20.79 -15.03
C LYS A 238 14.25 21.05 -14.47
N PRO A 239 14.08 21.22 -13.12
CA PRO A 239 12.80 21.56 -12.54
C PRO A 239 12.48 23.04 -12.80
N VAL A 240 11.21 23.31 -13.11
CA VAL A 240 10.64 24.66 -13.23
C VAL A 240 9.43 24.76 -12.34
N LEU A 241 9.47 25.62 -11.31
CA LEU A 241 8.33 25.85 -10.42
C LEU A 241 7.40 26.87 -11.03
N THR A 242 6.09 26.56 -11.09
CA THR A 242 5.08 27.47 -11.62
C THR A 242 3.91 27.64 -10.64
N GLY A 243 3.11 28.68 -10.81
CA GLY A 243 1.86 28.87 -10.08
C GLY A 243 2.02 29.28 -8.61
N LEU A 244 3.19 29.71 -8.17
CA LEU A 244 3.39 30.24 -6.82
C LEU A 244 2.63 31.54 -6.66
N ARG A 245 1.74 31.60 -5.64
CA ARG A 245 1.01 32.81 -5.31
C ARG A 245 1.93 33.82 -4.61
N PRO A 246 1.71 35.14 -4.77
CA PRO A 246 2.53 36.16 -4.11
C PRO A 246 2.61 35.98 -2.59
N GLU A 247 1.50 35.58 -1.96
CA GLU A 247 1.43 35.30 -0.52
C GLU A 247 2.35 34.14 -0.12
N THR A 248 2.39 33.09 -0.93
CA THR A 248 3.26 31.92 -0.71
C THR A 248 4.73 32.29 -0.86
N VAL A 249 5.07 33.14 -1.83
CA VAL A 249 6.45 33.65 -2.03
C VAL A 249 6.89 34.50 -0.85
N LEU A 250 6.01 35.37 -0.34
CA LEU A 250 6.30 36.19 0.85
C LEU A 250 6.48 35.32 2.10
N GLN A 251 5.70 34.26 2.24
CA GLN A 251 5.75 33.32 3.33
C GLN A 251 7.05 32.49 3.33
N THR A 252 7.45 31.96 2.17
CA THR A 252 8.75 31.27 2.01
C THR A 252 9.93 32.17 2.31
N ASN A 253 9.87 33.44 1.91
CA ASN A 253 10.93 34.39 2.22
C ASN A 253 11.02 34.72 3.72
N ARG A 254 9.88 34.81 4.44
CA ARG A 254 9.83 35.00 5.89
C ARG A 254 10.37 33.79 6.66
N LEU A 255 10.19 32.59 6.11
CA LEU A 255 10.71 31.35 6.68
C LEU A 255 12.20 31.12 6.37
N GLY A 256 12.86 32.05 5.66
CA GLY A 256 14.28 31.94 5.31
C GLY A 256 14.56 30.88 4.24
N ILE A 257 13.53 30.39 3.55
CA ILE A 257 13.66 29.37 2.53
C ILE A 257 14.20 30.01 1.25
N GLN A 258 15.39 29.63 0.86
CA GLN A 258 16.02 30.12 -0.36
C GLN A 258 15.78 29.09 -1.47
N LEU A 259 14.86 29.41 -2.40
CA LEU A 259 14.66 28.64 -3.64
C LEU A 259 15.81 28.97 -4.63
N LYS A 260 17.05 28.66 -4.22
CA LYS A 260 18.23 28.87 -5.05
C LYS A 260 18.36 27.79 -6.14
N ASN A 261 18.81 28.22 -7.32
CA ASN A 261 19.10 27.33 -8.45
C ASN A 261 17.90 26.61 -9.06
N VAL A 262 16.67 27.14 -8.88
CA VAL A 262 15.46 26.64 -9.50
C VAL A 262 14.83 27.76 -10.31
N MET A 263 14.43 27.50 -11.54
CA MET A 263 13.67 28.42 -12.34
C MET A 263 12.24 28.55 -11.77
N ILE A 264 11.80 29.76 -11.51
CA ILE A 264 10.45 30.05 -10.99
C ILE A 264 9.75 30.95 -11.96
N GLU A 265 8.57 30.53 -12.42
CA GLU A 265 7.75 31.29 -13.35
C GLU A 265 6.33 31.46 -12.81
N ALA A 266 5.70 32.57 -13.20
CA ALA A 266 4.36 32.90 -12.71
C ALA A 266 3.30 31.86 -13.14
N ASN A 267 3.47 31.28 -14.33
CA ASN A 267 2.57 30.28 -14.89
C ASN A 267 3.29 29.41 -15.94
N ILE A 268 2.61 28.37 -16.39
CA ILE A 268 3.11 27.39 -17.37
C ILE A 268 3.48 28.03 -18.69
N GLU A 269 2.68 29.01 -19.19
CA GLU A 269 2.95 29.69 -20.46
C GLU A 269 4.31 30.41 -20.44
N ARG A 270 4.59 31.15 -19.35
CA ARG A 270 5.89 31.82 -19.17
C ARG A 270 7.04 30.83 -19.03
N ALA A 271 6.80 29.74 -18.30
CA ALA A 271 7.80 28.66 -18.18
C ALA A 271 8.16 28.09 -19.55
N LEU A 272 7.17 27.73 -20.36
CA LEU A 272 7.40 27.20 -21.71
C LEU A 272 8.14 28.20 -22.58
N LYS A 273 7.75 29.48 -22.56
CA LYS A 273 8.43 30.53 -23.32
C LYS A 273 9.92 30.68 -22.94
N ASN A 274 10.22 30.63 -21.65
CA ASN A 274 11.59 30.79 -21.15
C ASN A 274 12.49 29.59 -21.43
N ILE A 275 11.91 28.40 -21.59
CA ILE A 275 12.66 27.20 -22.02
C ILE A 275 12.70 27.04 -23.57
N GLY A 276 12.19 28.03 -24.31
CA GLY A 276 12.32 28.09 -25.78
C GLY A 276 11.10 27.59 -26.56
N PHE A 277 9.94 27.35 -25.91
CA PHE A 277 8.73 26.93 -26.59
C PHE A 277 7.73 28.09 -26.73
N THR A 278 7.19 28.26 -27.92
CA THR A 278 6.16 29.26 -28.19
C THR A 278 4.84 28.55 -28.54
N LEU A 279 3.79 28.88 -27.83
CA LEU A 279 2.44 28.41 -28.15
C LEU A 279 1.86 29.34 -29.26
N GLU A 280 1.74 28.84 -30.48
CA GLU A 280 1.08 29.53 -31.56
C GLU A 280 -0.41 29.18 -31.57
N ARG A 281 -1.29 30.19 -31.61
CA ARG A 281 -2.71 29.99 -31.89
C ARG A 281 -2.87 29.81 -33.39
N ASN A 282 -3.12 28.59 -33.84
CA ASN A 282 -3.66 28.39 -35.18
C ASN A 282 -5.12 28.91 -35.21
N HIS A 283 -5.37 29.96 -35.98
CA HIS A 283 -6.70 30.52 -36.24
C HIS A 283 -7.43 29.67 -37.29
#